data_06ded065d37e9ec34d50a7fc861ff2e1
#
_entry.id   06ded065d37e9ec34d50a7fc861ff2e1
#
_cell.length_a   1.000
_cell.length_b   1.000
_cell.length_c   1.000
_cell.angle_alpha   90.00
_cell.angle_beta   90.00
_cell.angle_gamma   90.00
#
_symmetry.space_group_name_H-M   'P 1'
#
loop_
_entity.id
_entity.type
_entity.pdbx_description
1 polymer ?
#
loop_
_entity_poly.entity_id
_entity_poly.type
_entity_poly.pdbx_seq_one_letter_code
_entity_poly.pdbx_strand_id
1 'polypeptide(L)'
;MPAENIRFLSAPVAFSASCTTTAAGNDLQENLLLKREALELSLNTFKFDRSVQTVTTLLPPFRQGQNLETFAVIFTRGELAKWIHRPVSSVLTKRGPIAPGQVPTTESRRIDSIEAGTLYTVDPAFGPDGNPYFRLDPVP
;
A
#
# COMPACT_ATOMS: atom_id res chain seq x y z
N MET A 1 -1.99 0.40 -26.73
CA MET A 1 -2.63 0.39 -25.40
C MET A 1 -2.90 1.82 -25.02
N PRO A 2 -4.12 2.20 -24.71
CA PRO A 2 -4.39 3.55 -24.26
C PRO A 2 -3.73 3.74 -22.89
N ALA A 3 -3.02 4.85 -22.73
CA ALA A 3 -2.49 5.27 -21.45
C ALA A 3 -3.67 5.49 -20.50
N GLU A 4 -3.87 4.58 -19.58
CA GLU A 4 -4.87 4.76 -18.53
C GLU A 4 -4.44 5.94 -17.67
N ASN A 5 -5.34 6.89 -17.50
CA ASN A 5 -5.17 8.05 -16.64
C ASN A 5 -4.96 7.59 -15.20
N ILE A 6 -3.71 7.51 -14.79
CA ILE A 6 -3.35 7.36 -13.38
C ILE A 6 -3.64 8.70 -12.74
N ARG A 7 -4.80 8.84 -12.12
CA ARG A 7 -5.10 9.98 -11.26
C ARG A 7 -4.40 9.75 -9.94
N PHE A 8 -3.33 10.48 -9.71
CA PHE A 8 -2.77 10.61 -8.37
C PHE A 8 -3.78 11.40 -7.53
N LEU A 9 -4.52 10.73 -6.69
CA LEU A 9 -5.19 11.38 -5.58
C LEU A 9 -4.11 11.72 -4.55
N SER A 10 -3.48 12.87 -4.70
CA SER A 10 -2.77 13.49 -3.60
C SER A 10 -3.82 14.02 -2.62
N ALA A 11 -4.42 13.14 -1.84
CA ALA A 11 -5.00 13.59 -0.60
C ALA A 11 -3.85 14.19 0.21
N PRO A 12 -3.99 15.39 0.80
CA PRO A 12 -3.06 15.84 1.80
C PRO A 12 -3.21 14.89 2.98
N VAL A 13 -2.49 13.79 2.95
CA VAL A 13 -2.33 12.96 4.13
C VAL A 13 -1.48 13.83 5.05
N ALA A 14 -2.13 14.44 6.03
CA ALA A 14 -1.43 14.96 7.17
C ALA A 14 -0.81 13.76 7.88
N PHE A 15 0.32 13.27 7.36
CA PHE A 15 1.21 12.44 8.13
C PHE A 15 1.71 13.34 9.25
N SER A 16 1.18 13.14 10.44
CA SER A 16 1.85 13.65 11.60
C SER A 16 3.28 13.12 11.54
N ALA A 17 4.24 14.01 11.66
CA ALA A 17 5.67 13.75 11.53
C ALA A 17 6.24 12.83 12.64
N SER A 18 5.48 11.92 13.17
CA SER A 18 5.89 10.93 14.15
C SER A 18 6.15 9.55 13.54
N CYS A 19 6.15 9.40 12.23
CA CYS A 19 6.85 8.28 11.61
C CYS A 19 8.35 8.53 11.64
N THR A 20 8.90 8.77 12.80
CA THR A 20 10.31 8.51 13.04
C THR A 20 10.46 7.00 12.98
N THR A 21 10.85 6.50 11.82
CA THR A 21 11.47 5.20 11.69
C THR A 21 12.67 5.20 12.62
N THR A 22 12.48 4.80 13.84
CA THR A 22 13.59 4.41 14.69
C THR A 22 14.19 3.19 14.02
N ALA A 23 15.32 3.43 13.37
CA ALA A 23 16.12 2.44 12.68
C ALA A 23 16.70 1.43 13.67
N ALA A 24 15.89 0.59 14.27
CA ALA A 24 16.36 -0.60 14.97
C ALA A 24 15.19 -1.53 15.32
N GLY A 25 14.95 -2.50 14.47
CA GLY A 25 14.36 -3.76 14.89
C GLY A 25 12.86 -3.76 15.09
N ASN A 26 12.16 -3.96 14.03
CA ASN A 26 10.93 -4.73 13.85
C ASN A 26 10.28 -4.40 12.51
N ASP A 27 11.07 -4.42 11.48
CA ASP A 27 10.64 -4.15 10.10
C ASP A 27 9.42 -4.97 9.69
N LEU A 28 9.26 -6.19 10.24
CA LEU A 28 8.12 -7.07 9.94
C LEU A 28 6.79 -6.54 10.50
N GLN A 29 6.80 -5.99 11.72
CA GLN A 29 5.57 -5.49 12.36
C GLN A 29 5.14 -4.15 11.77
N GLU A 30 6.10 -3.29 11.47
CA GLU A 30 5.84 -2.01 10.79
C GLU A 30 5.38 -2.25 9.36
N ASN A 31 6.00 -3.17 8.63
CA ASN A 31 5.58 -3.56 7.29
C ASN A 31 4.16 -4.13 7.27
N LEU A 32 3.81 -4.98 8.23
CA LEU A 32 2.46 -5.51 8.34
C LEU A 32 1.44 -4.39 8.59
N LEU A 33 1.78 -3.42 9.43
CA LEU A 33 0.92 -2.27 9.69
C LEU A 33 0.71 -1.42 8.44
N LEU A 34 1.79 -1.11 7.71
CA LEU A 34 1.73 -0.35 6.47
C LEU A 34 0.90 -1.07 5.39
N LYS A 35 1.07 -2.36 5.26
CA LYS A 35 0.26 -3.20 4.37
C LYS A 35 -1.21 -3.17 4.76
N ARG A 36 -1.50 -3.31 6.04
CA ARG A 36 -2.86 -3.22 6.57
C ARG A 36 -3.51 -1.88 6.23
N GLU A 37 -2.80 -0.78 6.41
CA GLU A 37 -3.28 0.57 6.09
C GLU A 37 -3.51 0.76 4.58
N ALA A 38 -2.60 0.24 3.75
CA ALA A 38 -2.76 0.26 2.30
C ALA A 38 -4.01 -0.49 1.84
N LEU A 39 -4.28 -1.65 2.44
CA LEU A 39 -5.48 -2.44 2.17
C LEU A 39 -6.75 -1.71 2.63
N GLU A 40 -6.76 -1.13 3.83
CA GLU A 40 -7.90 -0.37 4.36
C GLU A 40 -8.23 0.83 3.47
N LEU A 41 -7.19 1.58 3.08
CA LEU A 41 -7.33 2.72 2.17
C LEU A 41 -7.91 2.28 0.82
N SER A 42 -7.40 1.21 0.25
CA SER A 42 -7.85 0.70 -1.05
C SER A 42 -9.29 0.22 -1.01
N LEU A 43 -9.67 -0.53 0.02
CA LEU A 43 -11.05 -0.99 0.20
C LEU A 43 -12.02 0.19 0.34
N ASN A 44 -11.66 1.19 1.13
CA ASN A 44 -12.49 2.38 1.30
C ASN A 44 -12.59 3.16 -0.01
N THR A 45 -11.48 3.38 -0.70
CA THR A 45 -11.46 4.07 -2.00
C THR A 45 -12.39 3.39 -3.01
N PHE A 46 -12.28 2.07 -3.17
CA PHE A 46 -13.13 1.32 -4.09
C PHE A 46 -14.61 1.29 -3.70
N LYS A 47 -14.92 1.41 -2.43
CA LYS A 47 -16.31 1.49 -1.95
C LYS A 47 -16.94 2.83 -2.26
N PHE A 48 -16.20 3.92 -2.04
CA PHE A 48 -16.73 5.27 -2.19
C PHE A 48 -16.67 5.77 -3.63
N ASP A 49 -15.66 5.38 -4.40
CA ASP A 49 -15.50 5.80 -5.80
C ASP A 49 -15.49 4.59 -6.74
N ARG A 50 -16.61 4.43 -7.46
CA ARG A 50 -16.79 3.33 -8.41
C ARG A 50 -15.98 3.49 -9.70
N SER A 51 -15.51 4.70 -9.99
CA SER A 51 -14.71 4.99 -11.18
C SER A 51 -13.25 4.56 -11.04
N VAL A 52 -12.75 4.46 -9.79
CA VAL A 52 -11.39 4.05 -9.50
C VAL A 52 -11.23 2.55 -9.79
N GLN A 53 -10.27 2.20 -10.64
CA GLN A 53 -9.96 0.82 -10.99
C GLN A 53 -8.70 0.30 -10.31
N THR A 54 -7.77 1.20 -9.98
CA THR A 54 -6.49 0.85 -9.35
C THR A 54 -6.17 1.84 -8.25
N VAL A 55 -5.69 1.33 -7.13
CA VAL A 55 -5.14 2.14 -6.02
C VAL A 55 -3.69 1.75 -5.83
N THR A 56 -2.80 2.74 -5.91
CA THR A 56 -1.37 2.58 -5.65
C THR A 56 -1.02 3.33 -4.37
N THR A 57 -0.50 2.61 -3.39
CA THR A 57 -0.03 3.18 -2.14
C THR A 57 1.49 3.12 -2.10
N LEU A 58 2.15 4.26 -2.10
CA LEU A 58 3.59 4.34 -1.88
C LEU A 58 3.86 4.17 -0.39
N LEU A 59 4.71 3.20 -0.06
CA LEU A 59 5.16 2.99 1.30
C LEU A 59 6.32 3.94 1.62
N PRO A 60 6.49 4.34 2.88
CA PRO A 60 7.66 5.09 3.30
C PRO A 60 8.94 4.34 2.88
N PRO A 61 9.95 5.06 2.40
CA PRO A 61 11.21 4.42 2.06
C PRO A 61 11.82 3.80 3.32
N PHE A 62 12.31 2.58 3.17
CA PHE A 62 12.96 1.90 4.27
C PHE A 62 14.39 1.50 3.91
N ARG A 63 15.20 1.39 4.94
CA ARG A 63 16.63 1.13 4.77
C ARG A 63 16.90 -0.36 4.79
N GLN A 64 17.46 -0.87 3.70
CA GLN A 64 17.96 -2.23 3.60
C GLN A 64 19.50 -2.17 3.50
N GLY A 65 20.18 -2.37 4.62
CA GLY A 65 21.62 -2.16 4.72
C GLY A 65 21.99 -0.69 4.52
N GLN A 66 22.78 -0.38 3.48
CA GLN A 66 23.12 0.99 3.11
C GLN A 66 22.20 1.60 2.04
N ASN A 67 21.32 0.81 1.48
CA ASN A 67 20.41 1.24 0.43
C ASN A 67 19.07 1.70 1.01
N LEU A 68 18.52 2.73 0.38
CA LEU A 68 17.16 3.20 0.65
C LEU A 68 16.27 2.68 -0.46
N GLU A 69 15.29 1.85 -0.11
CA GLU A 69 14.36 1.27 -1.07
C GLU A 69 12.95 1.79 -0.84
N THR A 70 12.25 2.05 -1.92
CA THR A 70 10.85 2.47 -1.89
C THR A 70 9.99 1.37 -2.48
N PHE A 71 8.89 1.05 -1.82
CA PHE A 71 7.93 0.07 -2.28
C PHE A 71 6.57 0.69 -2.51
N ALA A 72 5.78 0.05 -3.35
CA ALA A 72 4.38 0.35 -3.55
C ALA A 72 3.55 -0.91 -3.38
N VAL A 73 2.36 -0.75 -2.81
CA VAL A 73 1.31 -1.77 -2.83
C VAL A 73 0.27 -1.33 -3.86
N ILE A 74 -0.04 -2.20 -4.79
CA ILE A 74 -0.99 -1.92 -5.87
C ILE A 74 -2.14 -2.91 -5.81
N PHE A 75 -3.35 -2.38 -5.66
CA PHE A 75 -4.58 -3.16 -5.74
C PHE A 75 -5.42 -2.74 -6.92
N THR A 76 -5.93 -3.71 -7.66
CA THR A 76 -6.98 -3.49 -8.64
C THR A 76 -8.36 -3.79 -8.04
N ARG A 77 -9.38 -3.14 -8.58
CA ARG A 77 -10.77 -3.40 -8.18
C ARG A 77 -11.16 -4.87 -8.38
N GLY A 78 -10.65 -5.52 -9.43
CA GLY A 78 -10.89 -6.93 -9.71
C GLY A 78 -10.33 -7.85 -8.63
N GLU A 79 -9.10 -7.60 -8.15
CA GLU A 79 -8.45 -8.40 -7.10
C GLU A 79 -9.20 -8.29 -5.77
N LEU A 80 -9.71 -7.11 -5.44
CA LEU A 80 -10.45 -6.88 -4.20
C LEU A 80 -11.98 -7.06 -4.34
N ALA A 81 -12.49 -7.51 -5.50
CA ALA A 81 -13.94 -7.58 -5.79
C ALA A 81 -14.74 -8.30 -4.69
N LYS A 82 -14.25 -9.43 -4.20
CA LYS A 82 -14.93 -10.20 -3.14
C LYS A 82 -14.97 -9.49 -1.78
N TRP A 83 -14.08 -8.53 -1.56
CA TRP A 83 -13.95 -7.81 -0.30
C TRP A 83 -14.64 -6.44 -0.32
N ILE A 84 -14.75 -5.83 -1.49
CA ILE A 84 -15.40 -4.52 -1.66
C ILE A 84 -16.87 -4.57 -1.22
N HIS A 85 -17.55 -5.69 -1.46
CA HIS A 85 -18.96 -5.87 -1.13
C HIS A 85 -19.22 -6.27 0.35
N ARG A 86 -18.16 -6.50 1.11
CA ARG A 86 -18.26 -6.87 2.53
C ARG A 86 -17.97 -5.67 3.42
N PRO A 87 -18.47 -5.63 4.66
CA PRO A 87 -18.01 -4.65 5.63
C PRO A 87 -16.51 -4.73 5.83
N VAL A 88 -15.82 -3.58 5.95
CA VAL A 88 -14.38 -3.54 6.21
C VAL A 88 -14.01 -4.32 7.48
N SER A 89 -14.90 -4.32 8.47
CA SER A 89 -14.75 -5.09 9.72
C SER A 89 -14.71 -6.62 9.54
N SER A 90 -15.13 -7.12 8.37
CA SER A 90 -14.97 -8.55 8.04
C SER A 90 -13.55 -8.90 7.54
N VAL A 91 -12.80 -7.90 7.15
CA VAL A 91 -11.41 -8.03 6.67
C VAL A 91 -10.45 -7.59 7.76
N LEU A 92 -10.71 -6.44 8.35
CA LEU A 92 -9.91 -5.80 9.39
C LEU A 92 -10.72 -5.72 10.68
N THR A 93 -10.19 -6.30 11.75
CA THR A 93 -10.89 -6.41 13.05
C THR A 93 -11.12 -5.07 13.74
N LYS A 94 -10.24 -4.10 13.49
CA LYS A 94 -10.38 -2.73 14.00
C LYS A 94 -10.26 -1.73 12.86
N ARG A 95 -11.04 -0.67 12.93
CA ARG A 95 -10.90 0.49 12.05
C ARG A 95 -9.90 1.46 12.65
N GLY A 96 -9.14 2.12 11.76
CA GLY A 96 -8.21 3.17 12.15
C GLY A 96 -6.86 2.67 12.62
N PRO A 97 -6.01 3.58 13.10
CA PRO A 97 -4.64 3.25 13.43
C PRO A 97 -4.56 2.24 14.57
N ILE A 98 -3.74 1.23 14.37
CA ILE A 98 -3.38 0.23 15.37
C ILE A 98 -1.88 0.36 15.64
N ALA A 99 -1.45 0.14 16.88
CA ALA A 99 -0.03 0.13 17.18
C ALA A 99 0.68 -1.09 16.57
N PRO A 100 1.95 -0.96 16.20
CA PRO A 100 2.76 -2.10 15.77
C PRO A 100 2.68 -3.25 16.79
N GLY A 101 2.60 -4.48 16.30
CA GLY A 101 2.45 -5.67 17.14
C GLY A 101 1.04 -5.94 17.67
N GLN A 102 0.06 -5.09 17.40
CA GLN A 102 -1.34 -5.28 17.83
C GLN A 102 -2.25 -5.88 16.75
N VAL A 103 -1.71 -6.19 15.56
CA VAL A 103 -2.48 -6.85 14.50
C VAL A 103 -2.69 -8.32 14.89
N PRO A 104 -3.94 -8.80 14.99
CA PRO A 104 -4.20 -10.20 15.32
C PRO A 104 -3.60 -11.15 14.26
N THR A 105 -3.11 -12.31 14.68
CA THR A 105 -2.49 -13.30 13.79
C THR A 105 -3.42 -13.76 12.67
N THR A 106 -4.71 -13.87 12.93
CA THR A 106 -5.72 -14.24 11.93
C THR A 106 -5.90 -13.13 10.87
N GLU A 107 -5.82 -11.90 11.29
CA GLU A 107 -5.87 -10.74 10.40
C GLU A 107 -4.59 -10.64 9.57
N SER A 108 -3.42 -10.81 10.19
CA SER A 108 -2.13 -10.85 9.52
C SER A 108 -2.10 -11.85 8.36
N ARG A 109 -2.48 -13.11 8.62
CA ARG A 109 -2.56 -14.13 7.57
C ARG A 109 -3.51 -13.79 6.44
N ARG A 110 -4.62 -13.11 6.77
CA ARG A 110 -5.59 -12.66 5.76
C ARG A 110 -5.00 -11.56 4.90
N ILE A 111 -4.34 -10.58 5.51
CA ILE A 111 -3.64 -9.50 4.81
C ILE A 111 -2.60 -10.09 3.87
N ASP A 112 -1.74 -10.97 4.35
CA ASP A 112 -0.71 -11.63 3.53
C ASP A 112 -1.32 -12.38 2.34
N SER A 113 -2.44 -13.05 2.55
CA SER A 113 -3.15 -13.77 1.48
C SER A 113 -3.77 -12.84 0.44
N ILE A 114 -4.25 -11.67 0.85
CA ILE A 114 -4.83 -10.67 -0.07
C ILE A 114 -3.74 -9.95 -0.84
N GLU A 115 -2.61 -9.69 -0.22
CA GLU A 115 -1.52 -8.90 -0.77
C GLU A 115 -0.47 -9.71 -1.53
N ALA A 116 -0.62 -11.02 -1.60
CA ALA A 116 0.29 -11.85 -2.39
C ALA A 116 0.36 -11.36 -3.84
N GLY A 117 1.57 -10.94 -4.27
CA GLY A 117 1.81 -10.42 -5.61
C GLY A 117 1.40 -8.96 -5.86
N THR A 118 1.07 -8.21 -4.81
CA THR A 118 0.69 -6.78 -4.94
C THR A 118 1.81 -5.80 -4.56
N LEU A 119 2.96 -6.31 -4.12
CA LEU A 119 4.11 -5.51 -3.73
C LEU A 119 5.05 -5.29 -4.91
N TYR A 120 5.48 -4.04 -5.10
CA TYR A 120 6.38 -3.61 -6.16
C TYR A 120 7.51 -2.76 -5.60
N THR A 121 8.71 -2.88 -6.17
CA THR A 121 9.76 -1.88 -5.99
C THR A 121 9.46 -0.66 -6.84
N VAL A 122 9.86 0.51 -6.37
CA VAL A 122 9.63 1.80 -7.05
C VAL A 122 10.96 2.46 -7.34
N ASP A 123 11.29 2.56 -8.61
CA ASP A 123 12.50 3.23 -9.08
C ASP A 123 12.14 4.49 -9.87
N PRO A 124 12.69 5.66 -9.51
CA PRO A 124 12.55 6.84 -10.34
C PRO A 124 13.34 6.65 -11.64
N ALA A 125 12.73 7.00 -12.75
CA ALA A 125 13.33 6.93 -14.07
C ALA A 125 12.93 8.15 -14.90
N PHE A 126 13.63 8.36 -16.02
CA PHE A 126 13.31 9.44 -16.97
C PHE A 126 13.02 8.84 -18.34
N GLY A 127 11.96 9.32 -18.96
CA GLY A 127 11.60 8.95 -20.31
C GLY A 127 12.53 9.55 -21.35
N PRO A 128 12.41 9.12 -22.62
CA PRO A 128 13.18 9.69 -23.74
C PRO A 128 12.88 11.19 -23.97
N ASP A 129 11.72 11.65 -23.50
CA ASP A 129 11.26 13.03 -23.51
C ASP A 129 11.76 13.85 -22.31
N GLY A 130 12.55 13.24 -21.41
CA GLY A 130 13.06 13.87 -20.19
C GLY A 130 12.04 13.95 -19.05
N ASN A 131 10.81 13.45 -19.23
CA ASN A 131 9.81 13.45 -18.18
C ASN A 131 10.10 12.36 -17.14
N PRO A 132 9.98 12.68 -15.84
CA PRO A 132 10.13 11.69 -14.78
C PRO A 132 8.94 10.73 -14.74
N TYR A 133 9.21 9.46 -14.48
CA TYR A 133 8.20 8.44 -14.19
C TYR A 133 8.73 7.47 -13.13
N PHE A 134 7.84 6.69 -12.56
CA PHE A 134 8.22 5.59 -11.67
C PHE A 134 8.13 4.26 -12.42
N ARG A 135 9.23 3.52 -12.40
CA ARG A 135 9.23 2.13 -12.82
C ARG A 135 8.83 1.26 -11.63
N LEU A 136 7.89 0.36 -11.85
CA LEU A 136 7.38 -0.56 -10.85
C LEU A 136 7.73 -1.99 -11.27
N ASP A 137 8.55 -2.65 -10.48
CA ASP A 137 8.95 -4.03 -10.72
C ASP A 137 8.34 -4.92 -9.62
N PRO A 138 7.64 -6.03 -9.95
CA PRO A 138 7.03 -6.88 -8.96
C PRO A 138 8.09 -7.52 -8.06
N VAL A 139 7.81 -7.54 -6.77
CA VAL A 139 8.62 -8.28 -5.79
C VAL A 139 8.23 -9.75 -5.86
N PRO A 140 9.20 -10.66 -6.05
CA PRO A 140 8.92 -12.10 -6.16
C PRO A 140 8.26 -12.70 -4.93
#